data_7f4958ede160d922273c5a7d1281529c
#
_entry.id   7f4958ede160d922273c5a7d1281529c
#
_cell.length_a   1.000
_cell.length_b   1.000
_cell.length_c   1.000
_cell.angle_alpha   90.00
_cell.angle_beta   90.00
_cell.angle_gamma   90.00
#
_symmetry.space_group_name_H-M   'P 1'
#
loop_
_entity.id
_entity.type
_entity.pdbx_description
1 polymer ?
#
loop_
_entity_poly.entity_id
_entity_poly.type
_entity_poly.pdbx_seq_one_letter_code
_entity_poly.pdbx_strand_id
1 'polypeptide(L)'
;MDGRNRRKGLEWHFDLAMSMRGVGWNWQVKNIPQVTPKTKWQFVRTQLSKAFLFYFLFDFIWYNIQGSIYATPSPPPLLSDTVPRQILWTWIPGLESYYSFNMQFPLFSALMVGLGFYEPEDWPPIMGRLRDVDCVRDFWGKFWHQGLRKVCVPLLKLH
;
A
#
# COMPACT_ATOMS: atom_id res chain seq x y z
N MET A 1 10.43 16.06 -19.59
CA MET A 1 9.44 15.63 -20.59
C MET A 1 8.53 14.62 -19.94
N ASP A 2 7.28 14.93 -19.80
CA ASP A 2 6.28 14.13 -19.09
C ASP A 2 6.00 12.84 -19.89
N GLY A 3 6.44 11.69 -19.37
CA GLY A 3 6.29 10.39 -20.03
C GLY A 3 4.84 9.94 -20.25
N ARG A 4 3.84 10.70 -19.73
CA ARG A 4 2.42 10.41 -19.86
C ARG A 4 1.73 11.08 -21.05
N ASN A 5 2.44 11.85 -21.81
CA ASN A 5 1.93 12.34 -23.09
C ASN A 5 1.69 11.21 -24.13
N ARG A 6 1.98 9.95 -23.76
CA ARG A 6 1.76 8.77 -24.61
C ARG A 6 0.33 8.24 -24.55
N ARG A 7 -0.44 8.54 -23.49
CA ARG A 7 -1.81 8.04 -23.35
C ARG A 7 -2.81 9.14 -23.72
N LYS A 8 -3.68 8.85 -24.68
CA LYS A 8 -4.71 9.77 -25.16
C LYS A 8 -6.09 9.13 -24.99
N GLY A 9 -7.11 9.96 -24.76
CA GLY A 9 -8.49 9.49 -24.71
C GLY A 9 -8.90 8.90 -23.35
N LEU A 10 -9.73 7.85 -23.38
CA LEU A 10 -10.31 7.21 -22.18
C LEU A 10 -9.26 6.70 -21.17
N GLU A 11 -8.13 6.18 -21.67
CA GLU A 11 -7.02 5.71 -20.83
C GLU A 11 -6.45 6.84 -19.95
N TRP A 12 -6.31 8.04 -20.50
CA TRP A 12 -5.84 9.21 -19.75
C TRP A 12 -6.80 9.61 -18.62
N HIS A 13 -8.11 9.58 -18.89
CA HIS A 13 -9.13 9.91 -17.89
C HIS A 13 -9.16 8.88 -16.77
N PHE A 14 -9.04 7.60 -17.12
CA PHE A 14 -8.96 6.52 -16.15
C PHE A 14 -7.71 6.64 -15.27
N ASP A 15 -6.55 6.89 -15.88
CA ASP A 15 -5.29 7.14 -15.16
C ASP A 15 -5.41 8.32 -14.20
N LEU A 16 -6.02 9.41 -14.63
CA LEU A 16 -6.22 10.60 -13.80
C LEU A 16 -7.11 10.29 -12.59
N ALA A 17 -8.20 9.55 -12.80
CA ALA A 17 -9.14 9.19 -11.75
C ALA A 17 -8.53 8.21 -10.74
N MET A 18 -7.78 7.21 -11.21
CA MET A 18 -7.20 6.15 -10.40
C MET A 18 -5.83 6.49 -9.81
N SER A 19 -5.17 7.53 -10.31
CA SER A 19 -3.83 7.91 -9.86
C SER A 19 -3.87 8.64 -8.52
N MET A 20 -4.06 7.89 -7.42
CA MET A 20 -4.09 8.47 -6.07
C MET A 20 -2.77 9.12 -5.65
N ARG A 21 -1.63 8.67 -6.20
CA ARG A 21 -0.29 9.17 -5.88
C ARG A 21 0.29 10.09 -6.93
N GLY A 22 -0.37 10.22 -8.08
CA GLY A 22 0.08 11.06 -9.19
C GLY A 22 1.45 10.66 -9.74
N VAL A 23 1.79 9.38 -9.74
CA VAL A 23 3.08 8.89 -10.26
C VAL A 23 3.28 9.35 -11.70
N GLY A 24 4.38 10.11 -11.97
CA GLY A 24 4.68 10.71 -13.27
C GLY A 24 3.81 11.91 -13.68
N TRP A 25 2.99 12.44 -12.80
CA TRP A 25 2.23 13.67 -13.00
C TRP A 25 2.92 14.86 -12.32
N ASN A 26 2.63 16.09 -12.76
CA ASN A 26 3.17 17.31 -12.18
C ASN A 26 2.74 17.54 -10.70
N TRP A 27 1.70 16.83 -10.25
CA TRP A 27 1.19 16.83 -8.88
C TRP A 27 1.55 15.56 -8.10
N GLN A 28 2.59 14.82 -8.54
CA GLN A 28 3.07 13.63 -7.85
C GLN A 28 3.34 13.89 -6.36
N VAL A 29 2.86 12.98 -5.53
CA VAL A 29 3.11 13.02 -4.07
C VAL A 29 4.59 12.92 -3.79
N LYS A 30 5.09 13.74 -2.86
CA LYS A 30 6.49 13.70 -2.41
C LYS A 30 6.81 12.36 -1.71
N ASN A 31 8.08 11.98 -1.70
CA ASN A 31 8.61 10.79 -1.02
C ASN A 31 8.16 9.44 -1.61
N ILE A 32 7.74 9.40 -2.86
CA ILE A 32 7.51 8.13 -3.56
C ILE A 32 8.88 7.44 -3.76
N PRO A 33 9.03 6.17 -3.34
CA PRO A 33 10.25 5.43 -3.57
C PRO A 33 10.56 5.32 -5.07
N GLN A 34 11.81 5.53 -5.43
CA GLN A 34 12.22 5.36 -6.83
C GLN A 34 12.18 3.87 -7.22
N VAL A 35 11.71 3.62 -8.42
CA VAL A 35 11.68 2.28 -9.00
C VAL A 35 13.04 2.00 -9.63
N THR A 36 13.66 0.89 -9.26
CA THR A 36 14.83 0.39 -9.97
C THR A 36 14.36 -0.16 -11.32
N PRO A 37 14.95 0.27 -12.45
CA PRO A 37 14.59 -0.24 -13.76
C PRO A 37 14.70 -1.77 -13.81
N LYS A 38 13.64 -2.43 -14.27
CA LYS A 38 13.56 -3.89 -14.41
C LYS A 38 12.95 -4.23 -15.75
N THR A 39 13.32 -5.37 -16.30
CA THR A 39 12.60 -5.90 -17.46
C THR A 39 11.16 -6.27 -17.02
N LYS A 40 10.22 -6.19 -17.95
CA LYS A 40 8.81 -6.53 -17.73
C LYS A 40 8.64 -7.83 -16.92
N TRP A 41 9.28 -8.90 -17.37
CA TRP A 41 9.14 -10.22 -16.74
C TRP A 41 9.85 -10.34 -15.39
N GLN A 42 10.97 -9.64 -15.20
CA GLN A 42 11.60 -9.55 -13.87
C GLN A 42 10.71 -8.82 -12.88
N PHE A 43 10.06 -7.73 -13.33
CA PHE A 43 9.09 -7.01 -12.51
C PHE A 43 7.92 -7.92 -12.12
N VAL A 44 7.25 -8.54 -13.10
CA VAL A 44 6.09 -9.41 -12.87
C VAL A 44 6.44 -10.53 -11.88
N ARG A 45 7.55 -11.26 -12.10
CA ARG A 45 7.98 -12.31 -11.15
C ARG A 45 8.23 -11.77 -9.76
N THR A 46 8.92 -10.62 -9.64
CA THR A 46 9.19 -10.02 -8.34
C THR A 46 7.89 -9.63 -7.61
N GLN A 47 6.93 -9.07 -8.32
CA GLN A 47 5.65 -8.68 -7.72
C GLN A 47 4.81 -9.90 -7.34
N LEU A 48 4.75 -10.91 -8.18
CA LEU A 48 4.04 -12.16 -7.83
C LEU A 48 4.66 -12.85 -6.61
N SER A 49 6.00 -12.93 -6.53
CA SER A 49 6.68 -13.50 -5.35
C SER A 49 6.38 -12.70 -4.08
N LYS A 50 6.32 -11.37 -4.17
CA LYS A 50 5.92 -10.52 -3.03
C LYS A 50 4.47 -10.76 -2.65
N ALA A 51 3.55 -10.74 -3.62
CA ALA A 51 2.13 -10.98 -3.36
C ALA A 51 1.90 -12.33 -2.67
N PHE A 52 2.59 -13.38 -3.12
CA PHE A 52 2.52 -14.70 -2.55
C PHE A 52 3.05 -14.75 -1.12
N LEU A 53 4.20 -14.13 -0.84
CA LEU A 53 4.75 -14.02 0.52
C LEU A 53 3.77 -13.30 1.46
N PHE A 54 3.26 -12.14 1.02
CA PHE A 54 2.33 -11.36 1.84
C PHE A 54 0.96 -12.01 2.00
N TYR A 55 0.54 -12.85 1.04
CA TYR A 55 -0.65 -13.69 1.18
C TYR A 55 -0.52 -14.64 2.36
N PHE A 56 0.59 -15.37 2.48
CA PHE A 56 0.79 -16.27 3.64
C PHE A 56 0.87 -15.54 4.97
N LEU A 57 1.54 -14.37 4.99
CA LEU A 57 1.61 -13.57 6.22
C LEU A 57 0.23 -13.01 6.61
N PHE A 58 -0.56 -12.59 5.62
CA PHE A 58 -1.94 -12.16 5.83
C PHE A 58 -2.81 -13.31 6.33
N ASP A 59 -2.75 -14.47 5.67
CA ASP A 59 -3.51 -15.65 6.02
C ASP A 59 -3.17 -16.16 7.44
N PHE A 60 -1.89 -16.15 7.80
CA PHE A 60 -1.42 -16.48 9.15
C PHE A 60 -2.02 -15.56 10.21
N ILE A 61 -2.03 -14.23 9.97
CA ILE A 61 -2.63 -13.28 10.90
C ILE A 61 -4.14 -13.50 10.97
N TRP A 62 -4.80 -13.66 9.82
CA TRP A 62 -6.23 -13.88 9.73
C TRP A 62 -6.66 -15.15 10.49
N TYR A 63 -5.92 -16.24 10.33
CA TYR A 63 -6.16 -17.48 11.07
C TYR A 63 -6.08 -17.27 12.59
N ASN A 64 -5.09 -16.52 13.07
CA ASN A 64 -4.95 -16.22 14.50
C ASN A 64 -6.07 -15.30 15.01
N ILE A 65 -6.51 -14.34 14.21
CA ILE A 65 -7.65 -13.47 14.56
C ILE A 65 -8.92 -14.32 14.71
N GLN A 66 -9.21 -15.19 13.75
CA GLN A 66 -10.39 -16.05 13.74
C GLN A 66 -10.43 -17.02 14.94
N GLY A 67 -9.29 -17.53 15.36
CA GLY A 67 -9.16 -18.40 16.53
C GLY A 67 -9.17 -17.67 17.88
N SER A 68 -9.29 -16.35 17.89
CA SER A 68 -9.22 -15.55 19.11
C SER A 68 -10.59 -15.35 19.77
N ILE A 69 -10.56 -15.03 21.07
CA ILE A 69 -11.76 -14.66 21.84
C ILE A 69 -12.41 -13.36 21.33
N TYR A 70 -11.66 -12.55 20.57
CA TYR A 70 -12.14 -11.28 19.99
C TYR A 70 -12.89 -11.46 18.66
N ALA A 71 -12.86 -12.63 18.05
CA ALA A 71 -13.63 -12.97 16.86
C ALA A 71 -15.05 -13.46 17.16
N THR A 72 -15.48 -13.42 18.42
CA THR A 72 -16.84 -13.83 18.84
C THR A 72 -17.85 -12.71 18.60
N PRO A 73 -19.16 -13.02 18.48
CA PRO A 73 -20.21 -12.01 18.31
C PRO A 73 -20.31 -11.00 19.47
N SER A 74 -19.83 -11.37 20.65
CA SER A 74 -19.78 -10.50 21.85
C SER A 74 -18.38 -10.59 22.47
N PRO A 75 -17.39 -9.90 21.89
CA PRO A 75 -16.02 -9.97 22.39
C PRO A 75 -15.91 -9.28 23.75
N PRO A 76 -15.05 -9.77 24.66
CA PRO A 76 -14.79 -9.09 25.91
C PRO A 76 -14.13 -7.72 25.67
N PRO A 77 -14.30 -6.76 26.60
CA PRO A 77 -13.60 -5.49 26.50
C PRO A 77 -12.09 -5.69 26.49
N LEU A 78 -11.40 -5.06 25.54
CA LEU A 78 -9.94 -5.17 25.42
C LEU A 78 -9.22 -4.75 26.71
N LEU A 79 -9.76 -3.77 27.43
CA LEU A 79 -9.21 -3.28 28.69
C LEU A 79 -9.28 -4.30 29.85
N SER A 80 -10.07 -5.37 29.72
CA SER A 80 -10.11 -6.46 30.72
C SER A 80 -8.99 -7.48 30.55
N ASP A 81 -8.23 -7.40 29.46
CA ASP A 81 -7.12 -8.32 29.19
C ASP A 81 -5.78 -7.80 29.78
N THR A 82 -4.77 -8.62 29.74
CA THR A 82 -3.43 -8.24 30.18
C THR A 82 -2.79 -7.19 29.27
N VAL A 83 -1.96 -6.30 29.81
CA VAL A 83 -1.31 -5.22 29.05
C VAL A 83 -0.59 -5.71 27.78
N PRO A 84 0.20 -6.80 27.81
CA PRO A 84 0.83 -7.31 26.58
C PRO A 84 -0.18 -7.70 25.49
N ARG A 85 -1.32 -8.29 25.88
CA ARG A 85 -2.39 -8.64 24.93
C ARG A 85 -3.09 -7.42 24.39
N GLN A 86 -3.37 -6.41 25.23
CA GLN A 86 -3.94 -5.14 24.77
C GLN A 86 -3.06 -4.49 23.68
N ILE A 87 -1.75 -4.44 23.91
CA ILE A 87 -0.77 -3.92 22.94
C ILE A 87 -0.84 -4.74 21.63
N LEU A 88 -0.75 -6.06 21.74
CA LEU A 88 -0.80 -6.94 20.56
C LEU A 88 -2.07 -6.72 19.73
N TRP A 89 -3.24 -6.77 20.36
CA TRP A 89 -4.52 -6.64 19.67
C TRP A 89 -4.75 -5.24 19.09
N THR A 90 -4.17 -4.22 19.67
CA THR A 90 -4.20 -2.86 19.11
C THR A 90 -3.39 -2.75 17.80
N TRP A 91 -2.29 -3.51 17.68
CA TRP A 91 -1.44 -3.48 16.49
C TRP A 91 -1.90 -4.42 15.36
N ILE A 92 -2.66 -5.46 15.67
CA ILE A 92 -3.11 -6.46 14.68
C ILE A 92 -3.85 -5.83 13.49
N PRO A 93 -4.82 -4.91 13.64
CA PRO A 93 -5.49 -4.29 12.49
C PRO A 93 -4.52 -3.49 11.59
N GLY A 94 -3.51 -2.88 12.17
CA GLY A 94 -2.46 -2.20 11.43
C GLY A 94 -1.60 -3.17 10.62
N LEU A 95 -1.22 -4.29 11.20
CA LEU A 95 -0.47 -5.35 10.52
C LEU A 95 -1.30 -6.03 9.42
N GLU A 96 -2.57 -6.31 9.69
CA GLU A 96 -3.51 -6.85 8.71
C GLU A 96 -3.61 -5.92 7.50
N SER A 97 -3.84 -4.64 7.72
CA SER A 97 -3.89 -3.62 6.67
C SER A 97 -2.57 -3.55 5.88
N TYR A 98 -1.44 -3.58 6.58
CA TYR A 98 -0.11 -3.57 5.96
C TYR A 98 0.10 -4.76 5.02
N TYR A 99 -0.21 -5.97 5.48
CA TYR A 99 -0.04 -7.18 4.66
C TYR A 99 -1.06 -7.24 3.52
N SER A 100 -2.29 -6.82 3.75
CA SER A 100 -3.34 -6.73 2.73
C SER A 100 -2.92 -5.81 1.58
N PHE A 101 -2.44 -4.59 1.86
CA PHE A 101 -1.96 -3.68 0.83
C PHE A 101 -0.73 -4.22 0.09
N ASN A 102 0.22 -4.83 0.81
CA ASN A 102 1.43 -5.41 0.20
C ASN A 102 1.16 -6.73 -0.54
N MET A 103 0.00 -7.34 -0.38
CA MET A 103 -0.48 -8.47 -1.19
C MET A 103 -1.20 -7.96 -2.45
N GLN A 104 -2.21 -7.10 -2.28
CA GLN A 104 -3.09 -6.69 -3.37
C GLN A 104 -2.39 -5.79 -4.39
N PHE A 105 -1.60 -4.82 -3.94
CA PHE A 105 -0.94 -3.88 -4.83
C PHE A 105 0.10 -4.55 -5.76
N PRO A 106 1.00 -5.44 -5.30
CA PRO A 106 1.87 -6.20 -6.18
C PRO A 106 1.12 -7.10 -7.14
N LEU A 107 0.06 -7.76 -6.70
CA LEU A 107 -0.75 -8.63 -7.56
C LEU A 107 -1.37 -7.83 -8.72
N PHE A 108 -1.98 -6.69 -8.40
CA PHE A 108 -2.59 -5.82 -9.40
C PHE A 108 -1.55 -5.21 -10.35
N SER A 109 -0.39 -4.79 -9.82
CA SER A 109 0.70 -4.26 -10.66
C SER A 109 1.28 -5.31 -11.60
N ALA A 110 1.44 -6.56 -11.13
CA ALA A 110 1.89 -7.67 -11.97
C ALA A 110 0.92 -7.97 -13.11
N LEU A 111 -0.39 -7.93 -12.83
CA LEU A 111 -1.43 -8.12 -13.84
C LEU A 111 -1.38 -7.00 -14.89
N MET A 112 -1.37 -5.74 -14.47
CA MET A 112 -1.42 -4.58 -15.38
C MET A 112 -0.17 -4.48 -16.25
N VAL A 113 1.01 -4.71 -15.68
CA VAL A 113 2.27 -4.74 -16.44
C VAL A 113 2.35 -6.00 -17.31
N GLY A 114 1.90 -7.16 -16.79
CA GLY A 114 1.85 -8.41 -17.53
C GLY A 114 0.99 -8.33 -18.80
N LEU A 115 -0.15 -7.68 -18.72
CA LEU A 115 -1.05 -7.42 -19.85
C LEU A 115 -0.54 -6.32 -20.82
N GLY A 116 0.47 -5.55 -20.41
CA GLY A 116 1.06 -4.48 -21.24
C GLY A 116 0.32 -3.15 -21.18
N PHE A 117 -0.60 -2.96 -20.23
CA PHE A 117 -1.28 -1.67 -20.04
C PHE A 117 -0.37 -0.61 -19.41
N TYR A 118 0.60 -1.04 -18.60
CA TYR A 118 1.48 -0.17 -17.82
C TYR A 118 2.93 -0.65 -17.91
N GLU A 119 3.86 0.29 -17.67
CA GLU A 119 5.27 -0.01 -17.54
C GLU A 119 5.66 -0.24 -16.06
N PRO A 120 6.73 -0.99 -15.77
CA PRO A 120 7.19 -1.23 -14.39
C PRO A 120 7.43 0.05 -13.59
N GLU A 121 7.85 1.12 -14.23
CA GLU A 121 8.15 2.44 -13.65
C GLU A 121 6.89 3.15 -13.14
N ASP A 122 5.72 2.81 -13.66
CA ASP A 122 4.43 3.38 -13.23
C ASP A 122 3.98 2.84 -11.86
N TRP A 123 4.66 1.77 -11.37
CA TRP A 123 4.27 1.04 -10.15
C TRP A 123 5.33 1.09 -9.04
N PRO A 124 5.67 2.29 -8.52
CA PRO A 124 6.53 2.38 -7.34
C PRO A 124 5.85 1.71 -6.13
N PRO A 125 6.64 1.16 -5.19
CA PRO A 125 6.12 0.51 -3.99
C PRO A 125 5.07 1.35 -3.27
N ILE A 126 4.01 0.71 -2.76
CA ILE A 126 2.93 1.42 -2.06
C ILE A 126 3.37 1.93 -0.69
N MET A 127 4.24 1.19 -0.02
CA MET A 127 4.85 1.58 1.25
C MET A 127 6.24 2.16 1.04
N GLY A 128 6.63 3.11 1.89
CA GLY A 128 7.98 3.64 1.96
C GLY A 128 8.96 2.68 2.65
N ARG A 129 10.13 3.19 3.00
CA ARG A 129 11.14 2.43 3.72
C ARG A 129 11.04 2.74 5.21
N LEU A 130 10.94 1.72 6.06
CA LEU A 130 10.86 1.90 7.51
C LEU A 130 12.10 2.59 8.09
N ARG A 131 13.27 2.38 7.46
CA ARG A 131 14.53 3.02 7.86
C ARG A 131 14.56 4.56 7.70
N ASP A 132 13.61 5.11 6.94
CA ASP A 132 13.52 6.56 6.69
C ASP A 132 12.54 7.23 7.70
N VAL A 133 12.14 6.48 8.75
CA VAL A 133 11.17 6.90 9.78
C VAL A 133 11.90 7.21 11.07
N ASP A 134 11.98 8.50 11.40
CA ASP A 134 12.60 8.97 12.64
C ASP A 134 11.55 9.39 13.69
N CYS A 135 10.32 9.66 13.26
CA CYS A 135 9.25 10.10 14.13
C CYS A 135 7.85 9.70 13.57
N VAL A 136 6.81 9.87 14.40
CA VAL A 136 5.41 9.54 14.04
C VAL A 136 4.96 10.26 12.77
N ARG A 137 5.36 11.53 12.59
CA ARG A 137 5.07 12.27 11.35
C ARG A 137 5.69 11.61 10.12
N ASP A 138 6.91 11.09 10.26
CA ASP A 138 7.60 10.40 9.16
C ASP A 138 6.97 9.03 8.86
N PHE A 139 6.48 8.33 9.90
CA PHE A 139 5.72 7.11 9.71
C PHE A 139 4.53 7.34 8.76
N TRP A 140 3.71 8.33 9.02
CA TRP A 140 2.54 8.65 8.19
C TRP A 140 2.90 9.37 6.88
N GLY A 141 3.99 10.15 6.88
CA GLY A 141 4.39 10.98 5.74
C GLY A 141 5.32 10.30 4.74
N LYS A 142 6.10 9.30 5.17
CA LYS A 142 7.12 8.64 4.33
C LYS A 142 6.89 7.13 4.18
N PHE A 143 6.50 6.44 5.27
CA PHE A 143 6.41 4.97 5.28
C PHE A 143 5.02 4.46 4.95
N TRP A 144 3.99 4.87 5.72
CA TRP A 144 2.63 4.38 5.50
C TRP A 144 2.13 4.74 4.10
N HIS A 145 1.24 3.93 3.54
CA HIS A 145 0.80 4.06 2.15
C HIS A 145 0.43 5.50 1.78
N GLN A 146 0.99 5.98 0.66
CA GLN A 146 0.81 7.37 0.20
C GLN A 146 -0.50 7.60 -0.58
N GLY A 147 -1.37 6.57 -0.67
CA GLY A 147 -2.59 6.62 -1.47
C GLY A 147 -3.56 7.73 -1.09
N LEU A 148 -3.75 7.98 0.20
CA LEU A 148 -4.70 8.98 0.69
C LEU A 148 -4.12 10.40 0.79
N ARG A 149 -2.84 10.58 0.59
CA ARG A 149 -2.17 11.86 0.81
C ARG A 149 -2.71 12.99 -0.08
N LYS A 150 -3.08 12.66 -1.32
CA LYS A 150 -3.68 13.64 -2.24
C LYS A 150 -5.00 14.19 -1.72
N VAL A 151 -5.78 13.38 -1.05
CA VAL A 151 -7.09 13.80 -0.50
C VAL A 151 -6.92 14.55 0.82
N CYS A 152 -6.03 14.08 1.70
CA CYS A 152 -5.87 14.63 3.04
C CYS A 152 -5.14 15.99 3.05
N VAL A 153 -4.09 16.18 2.21
CA VAL A 153 -3.28 17.40 2.25
C VAL A 153 -4.04 18.66 1.84
N PRO A 154 -4.87 18.68 0.80
CA PRO A 154 -5.70 19.84 0.46
C PRO A 154 -6.70 20.19 1.56
N LEU A 155 -7.32 19.19 2.22
CA LEU A 155 -8.29 19.41 3.30
C LEU A 155 -7.64 20.08 4.52
N LEU A 156 -6.39 19.74 4.83
CA LEU A 156 -5.64 20.35 5.93
C LEU A 156 -5.19 21.81 5.64
N LYS A 157 -5.18 22.23 4.37
CA LYS A 157 -4.83 23.62 3.98
C LYS A 157 -6.05 24.55 3.91
N LEU A 158 -7.25 24.01 4.06
CA LEU A 158 -8.51 24.79 4.09
C LEU A 158 -8.86 25.28 5.50
N HIS A 159 -8.06 24.93 6.50
CA HIS A 159 -8.11 25.44 7.87
C HIS A 159 -6.81 26.17 8.20
#